data_a3189b332e33a2ca541ed9891491d282
#
_entry.id   a3189b332e33a2ca541ed9891491d282
#
_cell.length_a   1.000
_cell.length_b   1.000
_cell.length_c   1.000
_cell.angle_alpha   90.00
_cell.angle_beta   90.00
_cell.angle_gamma   90.00
#
_symmetry.space_group_name_H-M   'P 1'
#
loop_
_entity.id
_entity.type
_entity.pdbx_description
1 polymer ?
#
loop_
_entity_poly.entity_id
_entity_poly.type
_entity_poly.pdbx_seq_one_letter_code
_entity_poly.pdbx_strand_id
1 'polypeptide(L)'
;MKILIWSGYQSSKWNLNTWLKDGIGGSEYCILQLAIALNKLNHNVTVSGDVEEGNFDGVQFIHHEQFLNYQGPVGLSDNSSLRVLTHYDVVIGSNYIHYAKHLEKDKITFDRSYFWLHNEYFYKWYMGNEMEDWEKYLISPKLNKIVGVSKFHEKILKDNSNSLFNYNDTKSQKLICSIDNAIDIKGYTNSLNNKIKGRIIWSSSPDRGLQLILDNWKKWKEKR
;
A
#
# COMPACT_ATOMS: atom_id res chain seq x y z
N MET A 1 13.49 13.70 3.83
CA MET A 1 13.54 12.82 2.64
C MET A 1 12.31 13.07 1.79
N LYS A 2 12.42 12.86 0.48
CA LYS A 2 11.31 12.85 -0.45
C LYS A 2 10.86 11.40 -0.68
N ILE A 3 9.64 11.08 -0.30
CA ILE A 3 9.13 9.70 -0.27
C ILE A 3 7.91 9.60 -1.18
N LEU A 4 7.90 8.59 -2.07
CA LEU A 4 6.75 8.22 -2.87
C LEU A 4 6.15 6.93 -2.33
N ILE A 5 4.85 6.92 -2.07
CA ILE A 5 4.08 5.71 -1.77
C ILE A 5 3.13 5.45 -2.93
N TRP A 6 3.31 4.33 -3.62
CA TRP A 6 2.42 3.89 -4.69
C TRP A 6 1.36 2.95 -4.13
N SER A 7 0.10 3.39 -4.13
CA SER A 7 -1.01 2.65 -3.54
C SER A 7 -1.67 1.63 -4.48
N GLY A 8 -1.31 1.66 -5.76
CA GLY A 8 -1.88 0.75 -6.75
C GLY A 8 -3.24 1.19 -7.29
N TYR A 9 -3.96 0.21 -7.86
CA TYR A 9 -5.26 0.38 -8.47
C TYR A 9 -6.38 0.09 -7.49
N GLN A 10 -7.43 0.91 -7.51
CA GLN A 10 -8.59 0.79 -6.64
C GLN A 10 -9.88 0.92 -7.44
N SER A 11 -10.97 0.35 -6.94
CA SER A 11 -12.31 0.46 -7.56
C SER A 11 -12.90 1.86 -7.47
N SER A 12 -12.44 2.67 -6.53
CA SER A 12 -12.86 4.05 -6.31
C SER A 12 -11.71 4.90 -5.85
N LYS A 13 -11.70 6.17 -6.24
CA LYS A 13 -10.71 7.13 -5.78
C LYS A 13 -10.86 7.41 -4.30
N TRP A 14 -9.75 7.61 -3.59
CA TRP A 14 -9.72 7.83 -2.16
C TRP A 14 -8.67 8.87 -1.73
N ASN A 15 -8.88 9.47 -0.58
CA ASN A 15 -7.94 10.34 0.13
C ASN A 15 -8.30 10.41 1.63
N LEU A 16 -7.74 11.36 2.36
CA LEU A 16 -8.05 11.57 3.77
C LEU A 16 -9.53 11.93 3.99
N ASN A 17 -10.14 12.76 3.14
CA ASN A 17 -11.54 13.16 3.29
C ASN A 17 -12.49 12.00 3.01
N THR A 18 -12.20 11.17 2.01
CA THR A 18 -12.97 9.96 1.70
C THR A 18 -12.97 9.01 2.90
N TRP A 19 -11.80 8.81 3.53
CA TRP A 19 -11.71 7.99 4.74
C TRP A 19 -12.60 8.50 5.87
N LEU A 20 -12.57 9.81 6.14
CA LEU A 20 -13.35 10.41 7.24
C LEU A 20 -14.85 10.31 7.00
N LYS A 21 -15.30 10.35 5.74
CA LYS A 21 -16.73 10.37 5.37
C LYS A 21 -17.29 8.98 5.11
N ASP A 22 -16.63 8.20 4.26
CA ASP A 22 -17.18 6.97 3.67
C ASP A 22 -16.39 5.72 4.10
N GLY A 23 -15.22 5.88 4.69
CA GLY A 23 -14.26 4.81 4.93
C GLY A 23 -13.46 4.45 3.68
N ILE A 24 -12.38 3.71 3.88
CA ILE A 24 -11.50 3.19 2.81
C ILE A 24 -11.09 1.76 3.13
N GLY A 25 -10.47 1.06 2.17
CA GLY A 25 -9.93 -0.29 2.39
C GLY A 25 -8.80 -0.32 3.43
N GLY A 26 -8.53 -1.52 3.95
CA GLY A 26 -7.53 -1.68 5.01
C GLY A 26 -6.11 -1.34 4.56
N SER A 27 -5.72 -1.68 3.34
CA SER A 27 -4.43 -1.32 2.76
C SER A 27 -4.28 0.19 2.56
N GLU A 28 -5.33 0.84 2.05
CA GLU A 28 -5.39 2.30 1.86
C GLU A 28 -5.29 3.02 3.20
N TYR A 29 -5.96 2.51 4.22
CA TYR A 29 -5.86 3.05 5.58
C TYR A 29 -4.43 2.96 6.13
N CYS A 30 -3.77 1.81 5.95
CA CYS A 30 -2.37 1.66 6.36
C CYS A 30 -1.44 2.64 5.62
N ILE A 31 -1.63 2.82 4.32
CA ILE A 31 -0.88 3.79 3.51
C ILE A 31 -1.11 5.21 4.02
N LEU A 32 -2.37 5.57 4.28
CA LEU A 32 -2.73 6.89 4.80
C LEU A 32 -2.05 7.18 6.14
N GLN A 33 -2.12 6.23 7.08
CA GLN A 33 -1.49 6.37 8.40
C GLN A 33 0.04 6.48 8.28
N LEU A 34 0.67 5.67 7.44
CA LEU A 34 2.10 5.76 7.18
C LEU A 34 2.48 7.11 6.58
N ALA A 35 1.75 7.59 5.58
CA ALA A 35 2.02 8.86 4.92
C ALA A 35 1.93 10.04 5.89
N ILE A 36 0.87 10.09 6.72
CA ILE A 36 0.68 11.11 7.75
C ILE A 36 1.81 11.05 8.80
N ALA A 37 2.17 9.85 9.25
CA ALA A 37 3.23 9.67 10.24
C ALA A 37 4.60 10.13 9.70
N LEU A 38 4.93 9.78 8.46
CA LEU A 38 6.16 10.22 7.81
C LEU A 38 6.19 11.75 7.59
N ASN A 39 5.05 12.34 7.22
CA ASN A 39 4.95 13.80 7.10
C ASN A 39 5.17 14.51 8.45
N LYS A 40 4.59 13.98 9.54
CA LYS A 40 4.84 14.49 10.90
C LYS A 40 6.31 14.39 11.33
N LEU A 41 7.08 13.50 10.73
CA LEU A 41 8.54 13.38 10.90
C LEU A 41 9.33 14.29 9.94
N ASN A 42 8.67 15.29 9.33
CA ASN A 42 9.24 16.25 8.39
C ASN A 42 9.79 15.61 7.10
N HIS A 43 9.17 14.55 6.63
CA HIS A 43 9.42 14.03 5.29
C HIS A 43 8.42 14.63 4.29
N ASN A 44 8.88 14.87 3.07
CA ASN A 44 7.99 15.26 1.96
C ASN A 44 7.40 13.98 1.35
N VAL A 45 6.11 13.76 1.57
CA VAL A 45 5.43 12.52 1.19
C VAL A 45 4.44 12.75 0.08
N THR A 46 4.57 11.94 -0.96
CA THR A 46 3.61 11.85 -2.07
C THR A 46 2.96 10.47 -2.07
N VAL A 47 1.64 10.40 -2.14
CA VAL A 47 0.87 9.17 -2.37
C VAL A 47 0.36 9.19 -3.81
N SER A 48 0.61 8.13 -4.56
CA SER A 48 0.14 7.98 -5.94
C SER A 48 -0.62 6.67 -6.12
N GLY A 49 -1.63 6.69 -6.98
CA GLY A 49 -2.50 5.56 -7.29
C GLY A 49 -3.85 6.06 -7.79
N ASP A 50 -4.91 5.28 -7.61
CA ASP A 50 -6.29 5.73 -7.84
C ASP A 50 -6.76 6.59 -6.65
N VAL A 51 -6.18 7.78 -6.55
CA VAL A 51 -6.44 8.72 -5.45
C VAL A 51 -7.14 9.98 -5.96
N GLU A 52 -7.91 10.63 -5.08
CA GLU A 52 -8.36 12.00 -5.32
C GLU A 52 -7.20 12.96 -5.03
N GLU A 53 -6.90 13.83 -6.00
CA GLU A 53 -5.77 14.71 -5.96
C GLU A 53 -5.92 15.83 -4.95
N GLY A 54 -4.80 16.27 -4.41
CA GLY A 54 -4.75 17.40 -3.50
C GLY A 54 -3.65 17.27 -2.46
N ASN A 55 -3.61 18.23 -1.54
CA ASN A 55 -2.75 18.19 -0.37
C ASN A 55 -3.63 18.06 0.87
N PHE A 56 -3.43 17.00 1.63
CA PHE A 56 -4.21 16.69 2.83
C PHE A 56 -3.24 16.40 3.98
N ASP A 57 -3.32 17.16 5.05
CA ASP A 57 -2.42 17.06 6.20
C ASP A 57 -0.92 17.10 5.84
N GLY A 58 -0.57 17.89 4.82
CA GLY A 58 0.81 18.02 4.32
C GLY A 58 1.28 16.86 3.42
N VAL A 59 0.43 15.86 3.19
CA VAL A 59 0.69 14.77 2.24
C VAL A 59 0.12 15.13 0.87
N GLN A 60 0.94 15.04 -0.17
CA GLN A 60 0.51 15.26 -1.54
C GLN A 60 -0.09 13.98 -2.13
N PHE A 61 -1.31 14.06 -2.67
CA PHE A 61 -1.96 12.98 -3.41
C PHE A 61 -1.98 13.31 -4.89
N ILE A 62 -1.52 12.37 -5.73
CA ILE A 62 -1.42 12.54 -7.19
C ILE A 62 -1.97 11.28 -7.85
N HIS A 63 -2.99 11.43 -8.71
CA HIS A 63 -3.52 10.31 -9.49
C HIS A 63 -2.43 9.73 -10.41
N HIS A 64 -2.34 8.41 -10.51
CA HIS A 64 -1.23 7.76 -11.22
C HIS A 64 -1.12 8.16 -12.70
N GLU A 65 -2.22 8.49 -13.38
CA GLU A 65 -2.20 8.98 -14.76
C GLU A 65 -1.61 10.39 -14.90
N GLN A 66 -1.68 11.19 -13.84
CA GLN A 66 -1.15 12.56 -13.86
C GLN A 66 0.33 12.61 -13.53
N PHE A 67 0.91 11.54 -12.97
CA PHE A 67 2.36 11.46 -12.79
C PHE A 67 3.12 11.67 -14.11
N LEU A 68 2.53 11.25 -15.22
CA LEU A 68 3.07 11.43 -16.57
C LEU A 68 3.13 12.92 -16.98
N ASN A 69 2.27 13.76 -16.39
CA ASN A 69 2.11 15.18 -16.72
C ASN A 69 2.60 16.11 -15.61
N TYR A 70 3.01 15.54 -14.45
CA TYR A 70 3.46 16.34 -13.32
C TYR A 70 4.82 16.96 -13.62
N GLN A 71 4.79 18.13 -14.22
CA GLN A 71 5.88 19.08 -14.22
C GLN A 71 5.90 19.67 -12.81
N GLY A 72 6.95 19.41 -12.05
CA GLY A 72 7.11 19.95 -10.69
C GLY A 72 6.74 21.44 -10.56
N PRO A 73 6.83 22.07 -9.39
CA PRO A 73 6.29 23.40 -9.15
C PRO A 73 6.67 24.34 -10.30
N VAL A 74 5.64 24.79 -11.01
CA VAL A 74 5.72 25.65 -12.19
C VAL A 74 6.41 26.95 -11.78
N GLY A 75 7.65 27.11 -12.16
CA GLY A 75 8.44 28.30 -11.86
C GLY A 75 9.41 28.73 -12.95
N LEU A 76 9.47 27.97 -14.05
CA LEU A 76 10.28 28.40 -15.21
C LEU A 76 9.52 28.02 -16.49
N SER A 77 8.85 29.02 -17.06
CA SER A 77 8.49 28.99 -18.47
C SER A 77 9.79 28.92 -19.25
N ASP A 78 10.02 27.90 -20.04
CA ASP A 78 10.49 28.03 -21.41
C ASP A 78 10.80 26.67 -22.01
N ASN A 79 10.33 26.51 -23.19
CA ASN A 79 10.66 25.71 -24.37
C ASN A 79 11.93 24.80 -24.38
N SER A 80 12.32 24.20 -23.27
CA SER A 80 13.36 23.19 -23.26
C SER A 80 12.77 21.83 -22.87
N SER A 81 12.96 20.86 -23.76
CA SER A 81 12.66 19.43 -23.62
C SER A 81 13.40 18.73 -22.46
N LEU A 82 13.78 19.44 -21.44
CA LEU A 82 14.32 18.93 -20.19
C LEU A 82 13.14 18.58 -19.27
N ARG A 83 12.58 17.37 -19.46
CA ARG A 83 11.75 16.75 -18.42
C ARG A 83 12.60 16.67 -17.16
N VAL A 84 12.25 17.46 -16.14
CA VAL A 84 12.89 17.34 -14.83
C VAL A 84 12.59 15.93 -14.33
N LEU A 85 13.60 15.10 -14.29
CA LEU A 85 13.49 13.74 -13.72
C LEU A 85 13.11 13.90 -12.26
N THR A 86 11.90 13.47 -11.90
CA THR A 86 11.48 13.50 -10.51
C THR A 86 12.25 12.44 -9.75
N HIS A 87 13.05 12.85 -8.78
CA HIS A 87 13.81 11.96 -7.93
C HIS A 87 13.17 11.84 -6.55
N TYR A 88 13.14 10.61 -6.02
CA TYR A 88 12.73 10.29 -4.65
C TYR A 88 13.86 9.58 -3.91
N ASP A 89 14.05 9.90 -2.64
CA ASP A 89 15.00 9.18 -1.78
C ASP A 89 14.50 7.74 -1.54
N VAL A 90 13.17 7.59 -1.38
CA VAL A 90 12.52 6.31 -1.09
C VAL A 90 11.23 6.15 -1.90
N VAL A 91 11.02 4.96 -2.44
CA VAL A 91 9.76 4.54 -3.04
C VAL A 91 9.22 3.33 -2.27
N ILE A 92 7.92 3.35 -1.94
CA ILE A 92 7.19 2.24 -1.33
C ILE A 92 6.07 1.84 -2.27
N GLY A 93 6.18 0.65 -2.89
CA GLY A 93 5.09 0.07 -3.67
C GLY A 93 4.20 -0.79 -2.77
N SER A 94 2.88 -0.57 -2.77
CA SER A 94 1.92 -1.34 -1.98
C SER A 94 1.15 -2.32 -2.85
N ASN A 95 1.12 -3.58 -2.47
CA ASN A 95 0.39 -4.70 -3.07
C ASN A 95 0.69 -5.01 -4.55
N TYR A 96 0.97 -4.01 -5.36
CA TYR A 96 1.10 -4.15 -6.82
C TYR A 96 2.54 -3.91 -7.26
N ILE A 97 3.19 -4.93 -7.80
CA ILE A 97 4.55 -4.81 -8.34
C ILE A 97 4.62 -3.86 -9.54
N HIS A 98 3.48 -3.61 -10.19
CA HIS A 98 3.38 -2.70 -11.33
C HIS A 98 3.93 -1.29 -11.06
N TYR A 99 4.09 -0.90 -9.79
CA TYR A 99 4.73 0.38 -9.45
C TYR A 99 6.09 0.52 -10.14
N ALA A 100 6.83 -0.56 -10.28
CA ALA A 100 8.15 -0.53 -10.91
C ALA A 100 8.06 -0.17 -12.41
N LYS A 101 7.08 -0.72 -13.15
CA LYS A 101 6.82 -0.32 -14.54
C LYS A 101 6.43 1.15 -14.66
N HIS A 102 5.58 1.65 -13.75
CA HIS A 102 5.20 3.06 -13.76
C HIS A 102 6.39 3.97 -13.50
N LEU A 103 7.23 3.64 -12.52
CA LEU A 103 8.43 4.41 -12.23
C LEU A 103 9.36 4.48 -13.44
N GLU A 104 9.56 3.36 -14.14
CA GLU A 104 10.39 3.30 -15.35
C GLU A 104 9.78 4.12 -16.49
N LYS A 105 8.48 3.93 -16.77
CA LYS A 105 7.74 4.64 -17.81
C LYS A 105 7.76 6.16 -17.57
N ASP A 106 7.58 6.57 -16.32
CA ASP A 106 7.48 7.97 -15.93
C ASP A 106 8.87 8.59 -15.67
N LYS A 107 9.94 7.81 -15.90
CA LYS A 107 11.32 8.23 -15.68
C LYS A 107 11.58 8.74 -14.26
N ILE A 108 10.88 8.18 -13.27
CA ILE A 108 11.09 8.48 -11.88
C ILE A 108 12.34 7.76 -11.41
N THR A 109 13.26 8.50 -10.83
CA THR A 109 14.47 7.96 -10.23
C THR A 109 14.35 7.88 -8.71
N PHE A 110 15.04 6.92 -8.10
CA PHE A 110 15.01 6.75 -6.64
C PHE A 110 16.28 6.04 -6.16
N ASP A 111 16.59 6.22 -4.86
CA ASP A 111 17.74 5.58 -4.22
C ASP A 111 17.39 4.21 -3.68
N ARG A 112 16.22 4.07 -3.05
CA ARG A 112 15.78 2.84 -2.37
C ARG A 112 14.32 2.55 -2.66
N SER A 113 13.97 1.27 -2.74
CA SER A 113 12.56 0.87 -2.79
C SER A 113 12.24 -0.23 -1.80
N TYR A 114 10.98 -0.23 -1.40
CA TYR A 114 10.36 -1.23 -0.53
C TYR A 114 9.09 -1.72 -1.18
N PHE A 115 8.85 -3.02 -1.13
CA PHE A 115 7.60 -3.59 -1.62
C PHE A 115 6.78 -4.08 -0.42
N TRP A 116 5.70 -3.36 -0.08
CA TRP A 116 4.85 -3.60 1.07
C TRP A 116 3.62 -4.39 0.69
N LEU A 117 3.49 -5.58 1.24
CA LEU A 117 2.46 -6.55 0.91
C LEU A 117 1.45 -6.68 2.04
N HIS A 118 0.16 -6.58 1.69
CA HIS A 118 -0.97 -6.78 2.60
C HIS A 118 -1.71 -8.10 2.34
N ASN A 119 -1.45 -8.77 1.21
CA ASN A 119 -2.09 -10.00 0.78
C ASN A 119 -1.08 -11.14 0.65
N GLU A 120 -1.53 -12.39 0.91
CA GLU A 120 -0.70 -13.59 0.77
C GLU A 120 -0.28 -13.87 -0.66
N TYR A 121 -1.13 -13.52 -1.62
CA TYR A 121 -1.01 -13.89 -3.04
C TYR A 121 -0.69 -12.67 -3.88
N PHE A 122 0.51 -12.14 -3.77
CA PHE A 122 0.83 -10.90 -4.44
C PHE A 122 1.00 -11.00 -5.96
N TYR A 123 1.07 -12.20 -6.54
CA TYR A 123 1.43 -12.33 -7.95
C TYR A 123 0.45 -13.11 -8.83
N LYS A 124 -0.22 -14.12 -8.33
CA LYS A 124 -1.08 -14.96 -9.19
C LYS A 124 -2.31 -14.26 -9.73
N TRP A 125 -2.85 -13.31 -9.00
CA TRP A 125 -4.13 -12.66 -9.33
C TRP A 125 -3.99 -11.38 -10.14
N TYR A 126 -2.82 -10.73 -10.08
CA TYR A 126 -2.66 -9.39 -10.60
C TYR A 126 -1.77 -9.30 -11.85
N MET A 127 -1.20 -10.42 -12.31
CA MET A 127 -0.08 -10.35 -13.24
C MET A 127 -0.29 -10.99 -14.61
N GLY A 128 -1.32 -11.77 -14.81
CA GLY A 128 -1.56 -12.40 -16.08
C GLY A 128 -0.28 -13.05 -16.68
N ASN A 129 -0.13 -12.98 -17.99
CA ASN A 129 1.04 -13.51 -18.72
C ASN A 129 2.30 -12.60 -18.66
N GLU A 130 2.27 -11.51 -17.89
CA GLU A 130 3.38 -10.55 -17.79
C GLU A 130 4.42 -10.91 -16.71
N MET A 131 4.47 -12.18 -16.28
CA MET A 131 5.37 -12.64 -15.21
C MET A 131 6.85 -12.39 -15.50
N GLU A 132 7.27 -12.42 -16.75
CA GLU A 132 8.69 -12.33 -17.11
C GLU A 132 9.33 -10.96 -16.83
N ASP A 133 8.54 -9.88 -16.91
CA ASP A 133 9.09 -8.54 -16.75
C ASP A 133 9.36 -8.14 -15.29
N TRP A 134 8.60 -8.62 -14.35
CA TRP A 134 8.74 -8.16 -12.98
C TRP A 134 9.67 -9.00 -12.10
N GLU A 135 10.07 -10.18 -12.53
CA GLU A 135 11.24 -10.86 -11.96
C GLU A 135 12.45 -9.92 -11.96
N LYS A 136 12.63 -9.13 -13.02
CA LYS A 136 13.68 -8.12 -13.12
C LYS A 136 13.60 -7.07 -12.00
N TYR A 137 12.40 -6.69 -11.58
CA TYR A 137 12.23 -5.71 -10.51
C TYR A 137 12.48 -6.29 -9.13
N LEU A 138 12.09 -7.54 -8.90
CA LEU A 138 12.35 -8.22 -7.63
C LEU A 138 13.84 -8.49 -7.40
N ILE A 139 14.60 -8.71 -8.46
CA ILE A 139 16.07 -8.87 -8.38
C ILE A 139 16.83 -7.54 -8.52
N SER A 140 16.12 -6.44 -8.70
CA SER A 140 16.73 -5.12 -8.82
C SER A 140 17.58 -4.80 -7.58
N PRO A 141 18.83 -4.34 -7.75
CA PRO A 141 19.65 -3.92 -6.62
C PRO A 141 19.07 -2.74 -5.83
N LYS A 142 18.08 -2.06 -6.39
CA LYS A 142 17.38 -0.96 -5.73
C LYS A 142 16.22 -1.43 -4.84
N LEU A 143 15.78 -2.69 -4.93
CA LEU A 143 14.79 -3.25 -4.01
C LEU A 143 15.49 -3.64 -2.69
N ASN A 144 15.21 -2.90 -1.64
CA ASN A 144 15.82 -3.11 -0.33
C ASN A 144 15.14 -4.21 0.47
N LYS A 145 13.79 -4.20 0.50
CA LYS A 145 13.01 -5.21 1.24
C LYS A 145 11.64 -5.44 0.62
N ILE A 146 11.17 -6.66 0.81
CA ILE A 146 9.76 -7.06 0.68
C ILE A 146 9.22 -7.14 2.11
N VAL A 147 8.20 -6.36 2.40
CA VAL A 147 7.68 -6.16 3.76
C VAL A 147 6.30 -6.78 3.88
N GLY A 148 6.16 -7.82 4.69
CA GLY A 148 4.86 -8.37 5.11
C GLY A 148 4.31 -7.64 6.34
N VAL A 149 3.00 -7.76 6.57
CA VAL A 149 2.29 -7.04 7.65
C VAL A 149 2.26 -7.77 8.99
N SER A 150 2.95 -8.90 9.11
CA SER A 150 3.09 -9.65 10.37
C SER A 150 4.19 -10.70 10.26
N LYS A 151 4.62 -11.26 11.40
CA LYS A 151 5.55 -12.41 11.42
C LYS A 151 4.98 -13.65 10.74
N PHE A 152 3.69 -13.87 10.85
CA PHE A 152 3.00 -14.94 10.13
C PHE A 152 3.05 -14.73 8.63
N HIS A 153 2.77 -13.51 8.17
CA HIS A 153 2.86 -13.15 6.75
C HIS A 153 4.31 -13.25 6.21
N GLU A 154 5.30 -12.79 6.99
CA GLU A 154 6.72 -12.96 6.65
C GLU A 154 7.06 -14.44 6.41
N LYS A 155 6.57 -15.34 7.27
CA LYS A 155 6.77 -16.78 7.12
C LYS A 155 6.14 -17.30 5.81
N ILE A 156 4.88 -16.95 5.54
CA ILE A 156 4.20 -17.35 4.29
C ILE A 156 4.97 -16.85 3.07
N LEU A 157 5.42 -15.60 3.08
CA LEU A 157 6.18 -15.04 1.98
C LEU A 157 7.51 -15.78 1.77
N LYS A 158 8.19 -16.17 2.83
CA LYS A 158 9.42 -16.96 2.76
C LYS A 158 9.16 -18.39 2.26
N ASP A 159 8.12 -19.04 2.74
CA ASP A 159 7.75 -20.39 2.32
C ASP A 159 7.34 -20.41 0.84
N ASN A 160 6.63 -19.38 0.37
CA ASN A 160 6.21 -19.25 -1.02
C ASN A 160 7.32 -18.70 -1.93
N SER A 161 8.34 -18.06 -1.41
CA SER A 161 9.44 -17.49 -2.21
C SER A 161 10.20 -18.56 -2.99
N ASN A 162 10.30 -19.79 -2.46
CA ASN A 162 10.93 -20.90 -3.14
C ASN A 162 10.20 -21.30 -4.45
N SER A 163 8.89 -21.11 -4.51
CA SER A 163 8.09 -21.37 -5.71
C SER A 163 8.07 -20.20 -6.70
N LEU A 164 8.33 -18.99 -6.19
CA LEU A 164 8.32 -17.75 -6.96
C LEU A 164 9.61 -17.50 -7.73
N PHE A 165 10.71 -17.71 -7.04
CA PHE A 165 11.99 -17.28 -7.55
C PHE A 165 12.81 -18.42 -8.15
N ASN A 166 12.30 -19.70 -8.09
CA ASN A 166 13.13 -20.89 -8.35
C ASN A 166 14.48 -20.83 -7.59
N TYR A 167 14.52 -20.03 -6.52
CA TYR A 167 15.73 -19.67 -5.82
C TYR A 167 15.88 -20.45 -4.53
N ASN A 168 16.69 -21.45 -4.56
CA ASN A 168 17.40 -21.94 -3.36
C ASN A 168 18.40 -20.87 -2.83
N ASP A 169 18.20 -19.60 -3.18
CA ASP A 169 19.18 -18.55 -2.84
C ASP A 169 18.81 -17.88 -1.52
N THR A 170 19.73 -17.98 -0.58
CA THR A 170 19.71 -17.29 0.71
C THR A 170 19.58 -15.77 0.61
N LYS A 171 19.83 -15.16 -0.55
CA LYS A 171 19.68 -13.72 -0.77
C LYS A 171 18.23 -13.29 -0.82
N SER A 172 17.35 -14.03 -1.49
CA SER A 172 15.93 -13.69 -1.60
C SER A 172 15.23 -13.74 -0.24
N GLN A 173 15.56 -14.73 0.60
CA GLN A 173 15.01 -14.84 1.95
C GLN A 173 15.44 -13.68 2.87
N LYS A 174 16.64 -13.13 2.69
CA LYS A 174 17.12 -11.96 3.43
C LYS A 174 16.42 -10.66 3.06
N LEU A 175 15.78 -10.60 1.87
CA LEU A 175 15.00 -9.44 1.45
C LEU A 175 13.64 -9.38 2.15
N ILE A 176 13.08 -10.51 2.60
CA ILE A 176 11.75 -10.58 3.19
C ILE A 176 11.84 -10.28 4.69
N CYS A 177 11.03 -9.35 5.14
CA CYS A 177 10.87 -9.00 6.56
C CYS A 177 9.40 -8.67 6.87
N SER A 178 9.08 -8.38 8.12
CA SER A 178 7.76 -7.91 8.51
C SER A 178 7.83 -6.64 9.33
N ILE A 179 6.81 -5.82 9.15
CA ILE A 179 6.47 -4.68 10.01
C ILE A 179 4.98 -4.80 10.29
N ASP A 180 4.59 -4.94 11.56
CA ASP A 180 3.19 -5.09 11.92
C ASP A 180 2.41 -3.81 11.57
N ASN A 181 1.17 -3.98 11.12
CA ASN A 181 0.28 -2.85 10.89
C ASN A 181 0.05 -2.10 12.20
N ALA A 182 0.17 -0.78 12.16
CA ALA A 182 -0.08 0.09 13.29
C ALA A 182 -1.46 0.73 13.20
N ILE A 183 -2.04 1.05 14.36
CA ILE A 183 -3.28 1.82 14.50
C ILE A 183 -3.04 3.01 15.42
N ASP A 184 -3.75 4.10 15.19
CA ASP A 184 -3.79 5.22 16.16
C ASP A 184 -4.66 4.85 17.35
N ILE A 185 -4.02 4.50 18.47
CA ILE A 185 -4.72 4.08 19.70
C ILE A 185 -5.56 5.21 20.29
N LYS A 186 -5.22 6.47 20.07
CA LYS A 186 -5.93 7.61 20.65
C LYS A 186 -7.41 7.66 20.26
N GLY A 187 -7.74 7.24 19.04
CA GLY A 187 -9.13 7.13 18.56
C GLY A 187 -9.96 6.04 19.25
N TYR A 188 -9.33 5.08 19.93
CA TYR A 188 -10.00 3.91 20.49
C TYR A 188 -10.09 3.87 22.02
N THR A 189 -9.38 4.74 22.73
CA THR A 189 -9.29 4.71 24.21
C THR A 189 -10.64 4.90 24.91
N ASN A 190 -11.57 5.63 24.32
CA ASN A 190 -12.89 5.88 24.90
C ASN A 190 -13.95 4.80 24.55
N SER A 191 -13.63 3.87 23.65
CA SER A 191 -14.60 2.88 23.17
C SER A 191 -14.80 1.69 24.11
N LEU A 192 -13.87 1.43 25.02
CA LEU A 192 -13.93 0.29 25.93
C LEU A 192 -15.11 0.36 26.91
N ASN A 193 -15.49 1.58 27.34
CA ASN A 193 -16.59 1.81 28.29
C ASN A 193 -17.98 1.71 27.63
N ASN A 194 -18.05 1.69 26.29
CA ASN A 194 -19.29 1.69 25.53
C ASN A 194 -19.62 0.34 24.91
N LYS A 195 -19.03 -0.74 25.40
CA LYS A 195 -19.31 -2.09 24.89
C LYS A 195 -20.75 -2.51 25.22
N ILE A 196 -21.52 -2.81 24.21
CA ILE A 196 -22.86 -3.35 24.35
C ILE A 196 -22.77 -4.87 24.35
N LYS A 197 -23.16 -5.50 25.48
CA LYS A 197 -23.18 -6.96 25.61
C LYS A 197 -23.99 -7.59 24.49
N GLY A 198 -23.42 -8.56 23.81
CA GLY A 198 -24.07 -9.29 22.74
C GLY A 198 -24.07 -8.60 21.37
N ARG A 199 -23.49 -7.41 21.22
CA ARG A 199 -23.31 -6.78 19.92
C ARG A 199 -22.14 -7.43 19.17
N ILE A 200 -22.34 -7.74 17.90
CA ILE A 200 -21.30 -8.18 16.97
C ILE A 200 -21.12 -7.07 15.93
N ILE A 201 -19.89 -6.78 15.58
CA ILE A 201 -19.53 -5.82 14.54
C ILE A 201 -18.87 -6.60 13.41
N TRP A 202 -19.34 -6.39 12.19
CA TRP A 202 -18.69 -6.84 10.98
C TRP A 202 -17.94 -5.66 10.36
N SER A 203 -16.62 -5.79 10.19
CA SER A 203 -15.74 -4.72 9.68
C SER A 203 -14.99 -5.11 8.41
N SER A 204 -15.54 -6.04 7.65
CA SER A 204 -14.98 -6.48 6.37
C SER A 204 -16.02 -6.38 5.26
N SER A 205 -15.61 -6.55 4.00
CA SER A 205 -16.56 -6.60 2.88
C SER A 205 -17.53 -7.79 3.04
N PRO A 206 -18.79 -7.65 2.61
CA PRO A 206 -19.84 -8.66 2.83
C PRO A 206 -19.51 -10.04 2.27
N ASP A 207 -18.80 -10.11 1.15
CA ASP A 207 -18.35 -11.32 0.48
C ASP A 207 -17.33 -12.14 1.31
N ARG A 208 -16.75 -11.56 2.36
CA ARG A 208 -15.79 -12.23 3.24
C ARG A 208 -16.42 -12.98 4.42
N GLY A 209 -17.61 -13.52 4.22
CA GLY A 209 -18.25 -14.42 5.18
C GLY A 209 -19.33 -13.79 6.05
N LEU A 210 -19.82 -12.59 5.76
CA LEU A 210 -20.96 -11.99 6.47
C LEU A 210 -22.19 -12.89 6.40
N GLN A 211 -22.47 -13.50 5.25
CA GLN A 211 -23.60 -14.42 5.07
C GLN A 211 -23.54 -15.59 6.06
N LEU A 212 -22.35 -16.17 6.29
CA LEU A 212 -22.16 -17.25 7.25
C LEU A 212 -22.55 -16.83 8.69
N ILE A 213 -22.24 -15.58 9.07
CA ILE A 213 -22.65 -15.03 10.37
C ILE A 213 -24.16 -14.87 10.44
N LEU A 214 -24.78 -14.32 9.39
CA LEU A 214 -26.23 -14.09 9.32
C LEU A 214 -27.00 -15.41 9.38
N ASP A 215 -26.57 -16.44 8.65
CA ASP A 215 -27.20 -17.76 8.61
C ASP A 215 -27.16 -18.47 9.98
N ASN A 216 -26.12 -18.22 10.76
CA ASN A 216 -25.96 -18.81 12.08
C ASN A 216 -26.43 -17.89 13.23
N TRP A 217 -26.85 -16.68 12.94
CA TRP A 217 -27.19 -15.67 13.95
C TRP A 217 -28.26 -16.17 14.95
N LYS A 218 -29.32 -16.81 14.43
CA LYS A 218 -30.43 -17.33 15.22
C LYS A 218 -29.97 -18.36 16.24
N LYS A 219 -29.14 -19.33 15.79
CA LYS A 219 -28.56 -20.39 16.63
C LYS A 219 -27.66 -19.82 17.73
N TRP A 220 -26.91 -18.78 17.43
CA TRP A 220 -26.01 -18.16 18.41
C TRP A 220 -26.78 -17.33 19.45
N LYS A 221 -27.88 -16.71 19.05
CA LYS A 221 -28.74 -15.94 19.95
C LYS A 221 -29.47 -16.86 20.95
N GLU A 222 -29.88 -18.05 20.54
CA GLU A 222 -30.57 -19.02 21.37
C GLU A 222 -29.66 -19.72 22.41
N LYS A 223 -28.35 -19.73 22.19
CA LYS A 223 -27.34 -20.32 23.09
C LYS A 223 -26.84 -19.38 24.19
N ARG A 224 -27.33 -18.16 24.27
CA ARG A 224 -27.00 -17.15 25.27
C ARG A 224 -28.11 -16.97 26.28
#